data_f54eaf70705ab92c692318fcd6257c3b
#
_entry.id   f54eaf70705ab92c692318fcd6257c3b
#
_cell.length_a   1.000
_cell.length_b   1.000
_cell.length_c   1.000
_cell.angle_alpha   90.00
_cell.angle_beta   90.00
_cell.angle_gamma   90.00
#
_symmetry.space_group_name_H-M   'P 1'
#
loop_
_entity.id
_entity.type
_entity.pdbx_description
1 polymer ?
#
loop_
_entity_poly.entity_id
_entity_poly.type
_entity_poly.pdbx_seq_one_letter_code
_entity_poly.pdbx_strand_id
1 'polypeptide(L)'
;MNPGKVEWNEENKPQPDMELLEQWISRQEDQMREDIAALIRIPSIADQQEAIPGAPYGKKCREALEQMRAFGLREQMETEDIDGHCLTIATGKGNVEIGIWNHLDVVPEGKGWIYPPYTCTEKDGYLIGRGVQDNKGPAVAVLYAMKYCREKEILNNIKVRQILGCQEESGMTDVEYYLKYKKAPEYSFVADCGFPVCCGEKGHCIVLMETVSAVEGILEFDGGTAPNSVPSFAHAVAENKIGQKSEETAVGISGHAAFPDGTQNAIGILCGKLKMQNFPEQTKRALEFVERLSEGGYGEKHEFVVLYELFW
;
A
#
# COMPACT_ATOMS: atom_id res chain seq x y z
N MET A 1 41.02 -5.83 -1.10
CA MET A 1 40.85 -7.00 -1.99
C MET A 1 39.51 -6.82 -2.68
N ASN A 2 39.51 -6.70 -4.01
CA ASN A 2 38.28 -6.58 -4.79
C ASN A 2 37.50 -7.90 -4.67
N PRO A 3 36.24 -7.91 -4.26
CA PRO A 3 35.44 -9.12 -4.36
C PRO A 3 35.30 -9.46 -5.84
N GLY A 4 35.74 -10.66 -6.21
CA GLY A 4 35.76 -11.12 -7.58
C GLY A 4 34.40 -10.94 -8.24
N LYS A 5 34.40 -10.33 -9.41
CA LYS A 5 33.26 -10.35 -10.32
C LYS A 5 32.89 -11.81 -10.58
N VAL A 6 31.75 -12.23 -10.06
CA VAL A 6 31.13 -13.47 -10.52
C VAL A 6 30.61 -13.17 -11.92
N GLU A 7 31.33 -13.62 -12.93
CA GLU A 7 30.82 -13.62 -14.30
C GLU A 7 29.70 -14.66 -14.37
N TRP A 8 28.47 -14.19 -14.32
CA TRP A 8 27.30 -15.01 -14.56
C TRP A 8 27.24 -15.33 -16.06
N ASN A 9 27.67 -16.53 -16.41
CA ASN A 9 27.52 -17.03 -17.76
C ASN A 9 26.08 -17.53 -17.94
N GLU A 10 25.34 -17.00 -18.92
CA GLU A 10 23.91 -17.34 -19.12
C GLU A 10 23.67 -18.86 -19.33
N GLU A 11 24.68 -19.55 -19.84
CA GLU A 11 24.64 -21.00 -20.07
C GLU A 11 24.69 -21.86 -18.80
N ASN A 12 25.10 -21.29 -17.64
CA ASN A 12 25.28 -22.02 -16.38
C ASN A 12 24.31 -21.59 -15.26
N LYS A 13 23.28 -20.82 -15.56
CA LYS A 13 22.22 -20.54 -14.58
C LYS A 13 21.43 -21.83 -14.34
N PRO A 14 21.36 -22.34 -13.10
CA PRO A 14 20.41 -23.41 -12.80
C PRO A 14 19.01 -22.86 -13.07
N GLN A 15 18.44 -23.28 -14.17
CA GLN A 15 17.03 -22.99 -14.45
C GLN A 15 16.21 -23.83 -13.48
N PRO A 16 15.29 -23.22 -12.69
CA PRO A 16 14.38 -24.02 -11.91
C PRO A 16 13.58 -24.93 -12.87
N ASP A 17 13.41 -26.18 -12.48
CA ASP A 17 12.49 -27.05 -13.21
C ASP A 17 11.08 -26.49 -13.02
N MET A 18 10.61 -25.75 -14.01
CA MET A 18 9.33 -25.05 -13.97
C MET A 18 8.17 -26.03 -13.82
N GLU A 19 8.25 -27.21 -14.43
CA GLU A 19 7.20 -28.23 -14.31
C GLU A 19 7.09 -28.74 -12.86
N LEU A 20 8.22 -29.00 -12.21
CA LEU A 20 8.23 -29.39 -10.79
C LEU A 20 7.74 -28.27 -9.88
N LEU A 21 8.05 -27.01 -10.19
CA LEU A 21 7.57 -25.86 -9.44
C LEU A 21 6.05 -25.71 -9.57
N GLU A 22 5.50 -25.77 -10.78
CA GLU A 22 4.08 -25.69 -11.03
C GLU A 22 3.30 -26.81 -10.33
N GLN A 23 3.80 -28.04 -10.38
CA GLN A 23 3.22 -29.18 -9.66
C GLN A 23 3.26 -28.98 -8.15
N TRP A 24 4.32 -28.37 -7.64
CA TRP A 24 4.42 -28.07 -6.20
C TRP A 24 3.41 -26.98 -5.81
N ILE A 25 3.34 -25.88 -6.59
CA ILE A 25 2.37 -24.80 -6.37
C ILE A 25 0.94 -25.34 -6.36
N SER A 26 0.57 -26.14 -7.34
CA SER A 26 -0.77 -26.74 -7.44
C SER A 26 -1.15 -27.57 -6.21
N ARG A 27 -0.19 -28.21 -5.56
CA ARG A 27 -0.42 -28.94 -4.31
C ARG A 27 -0.59 -28.03 -3.08
N GLN A 28 -0.08 -26.78 -3.13
CA GLN A 28 -0.17 -25.82 -2.04
C GLN A 28 -1.33 -24.84 -2.22
N GLU A 29 -1.95 -24.80 -3.37
CA GLU A 29 -2.87 -23.75 -3.79
C GLU A 29 -4.03 -23.54 -2.83
N ASP A 30 -4.71 -24.61 -2.40
CA ASP A 30 -5.85 -24.51 -1.48
C ASP A 30 -5.43 -23.91 -0.13
N GLN A 31 -4.32 -24.39 0.44
CA GLN A 31 -3.84 -23.87 1.71
C GLN A 31 -3.35 -22.42 1.59
N MET A 32 -2.70 -22.07 0.48
CA MET A 32 -2.28 -20.69 0.21
C MET A 32 -3.47 -19.74 0.11
N ARG A 33 -4.56 -20.15 -0.56
CA ARG A 33 -5.81 -19.39 -0.65
C ARG A 33 -6.44 -19.19 0.73
N GLU A 34 -6.48 -20.23 1.56
CA GLU A 34 -6.99 -20.15 2.93
C GLU A 34 -6.16 -19.20 3.79
N ASP A 35 -4.84 -19.23 3.67
CA ASP A 35 -3.93 -18.36 4.42
C ASP A 35 -4.10 -16.88 3.99
N ILE A 36 -4.20 -16.62 2.69
CA ILE A 36 -4.51 -15.28 2.17
C ILE A 36 -5.86 -14.82 2.72
N ALA A 37 -6.89 -15.66 2.63
CA ALA A 37 -8.23 -15.32 3.12
C ALA A 37 -8.24 -15.05 4.63
N ALA A 38 -7.46 -15.79 5.42
CA ALA A 38 -7.34 -15.55 6.86
C ALA A 38 -6.76 -14.16 7.16
N LEU A 39 -5.72 -13.74 6.44
CA LEU A 39 -5.15 -12.39 6.59
C LEU A 39 -6.11 -11.29 6.10
N ILE A 40 -6.81 -11.50 4.98
CA ILE A 40 -7.75 -10.51 4.45
C ILE A 40 -8.91 -10.24 5.42
N ARG A 41 -9.34 -11.23 6.20
CA ARG A 41 -10.39 -11.03 7.22
C ARG A 41 -9.97 -10.11 8.36
N ILE A 42 -8.71 -9.76 8.48
CA ILE A 42 -8.19 -8.85 9.51
C ILE A 42 -8.09 -7.45 8.90
N PRO A 43 -8.95 -6.47 9.28
CA PRO A 43 -8.87 -5.10 8.79
C PRO A 43 -7.73 -4.35 9.51
N SER A 44 -6.50 -4.64 9.15
CA SER A 44 -5.28 -4.12 9.76
C SER A 44 -4.95 -2.71 9.27
N ILE A 45 -5.86 -1.77 9.47
CA ILE A 45 -5.60 -0.35 9.25
C ILE A 45 -4.71 0.15 10.38
N ALA A 46 -3.55 0.72 10.03
CA ALA A 46 -2.61 1.23 11.03
C ALA A 46 -3.15 2.51 11.69
N ASP A 47 -3.25 2.51 13.01
CA ASP A 47 -3.62 3.67 13.81
C ASP A 47 -2.74 3.80 15.05
N GLN A 48 -1.84 4.79 15.04
CA GLN A 48 -0.97 5.08 16.18
C GLN A 48 -1.73 5.67 17.38
N GLN A 49 -2.95 6.21 17.20
CA GLN A 49 -3.77 6.70 18.30
C GLN A 49 -4.35 5.53 19.13
N GLU A 50 -4.49 4.35 18.51
CA GLU A 50 -4.88 3.11 19.18
C GLU A 50 -3.69 2.30 19.73
N ALA A 51 -2.50 2.91 19.82
CA ALA A 51 -1.29 2.23 20.27
C ALA A 51 -1.42 1.74 21.72
N ILE A 52 -1.06 0.48 21.93
CA ILE A 52 -0.95 -0.16 23.25
C ILE A 52 0.37 -0.92 23.33
N PRO A 53 0.86 -1.27 24.53
CA PRO A 53 2.07 -2.09 24.67
C PRO A 53 2.00 -3.36 23.82
N GLY A 54 3.01 -3.54 22.94
CA GLY A 54 3.09 -4.68 21.99
C GLY A 54 2.18 -4.58 20.77
N ALA A 55 1.44 -3.48 20.59
CA ALA A 55 0.66 -3.20 19.40
C ALA A 55 0.70 -1.71 19.05
N PRO A 56 1.85 -1.18 18.58
CA PRO A 56 2.06 0.24 18.35
C PRO A 56 1.19 0.83 17.23
N TYR A 57 0.66 -0.01 16.35
CA TYR A 57 -0.19 0.38 15.21
C TYR A 57 -1.63 -0.13 15.37
N GLY A 58 -2.05 -0.41 16.62
CA GLY A 58 -3.38 -0.91 16.93
C GLY A 58 -3.50 -2.44 16.94
N LYS A 59 -4.59 -2.92 17.53
CA LYS A 59 -4.82 -4.35 17.77
C LYS A 59 -4.93 -5.17 16.49
N LYS A 60 -5.48 -4.60 15.40
CA LYS A 60 -5.67 -5.32 14.15
C LYS A 60 -4.36 -5.54 13.38
N CYS A 61 -3.43 -4.59 13.45
CA CYS A 61 -2.07 -4.80 12.95
C CYS A 61 -1.36 -5.90 13.74
N ARG A 62 -1.49 -5.90 15.07
CA ARG A 62 -0.95 -6.97 15.92
C ARG A 62 -1.55 -8.34 15.56
N GLU A 63 -2.86 -8.42 15.34
CA GLU A 63 -3.55 -9.65 14.93
C GLU A 63 -2.99 -10.19 13.60
N ALA A 64 -2.71 -9.32 12.62
CA ALA A 64 -2.12 -9.70 11.35
C ALA A 64 -0.68 -10.24 11.50
N LEU A 65 0.15 -9.62 12.35
CA LEU A 65 1.49 -10.13 12.67
C LEU A 65 1.42 -11.52 13.34
N GLU A 66 0.53 -11.72 14.30
CA GLU A 66 0.35 -13.01 14.98
C GLU A 66 -0.18 -14.09 14.02
N GLN A 67 -1.04 -13.74 13.08
CA GLN A 67 -1.51 -14.67 12.05
C GLN A 67 -0.35 -15.14 11.15
N MET A 68 0.50 -14.23 10.69
CA MET A 68 1.70 -14.58 9.91
C MET A 68 2.70 -15.39 10.75
N ARG A 69 2.85 -15.04 12.04
CA ARG A 69 3.68 -15.81 12.96
C ARG A 69 3.20 -17.25 13.08
N ALA A 70 1.89 -17.46 13.20
CA ALA A 70 1.29 -18.78 13.25
C ALA A 70 1.58 -19.58 11.97
N PHE A 71 1.51 -18.94 10.79
CA PHE A 71 1.89 -19.58 9.53
C PHE A 71 3.36 -19.96 9.50
N GLY A 72 4.28 -19.07 9.89
CA GLY A 72 5.71 -19.35 9.96
C GLY A 72 6.03 -20.53 10.89
N LEU A 73 5.41 -20.58 12.07
CA LEU A 73 5.57 -21.69 13.03
C LEU A 73 4.99 -23.00 12.50
N ARG A 74 3.83 -22.98 11.83
CA ARG A 74 3.26 -24.16 11.16
C ARG A 74 4.25 -24.75 10.15
N GLU A 75 4.92 -23.89 9.41
CA GLU A 75 5.95 -24.26 8.46
C GLU A 75 7.33 -24.48 9.11
N GLN A 76 7.42 -24.59 10.43
CA GLN A 76 8.66 -24.84 11.18
C GLN A 76 9.81 -23.87 10.86
N MET A 77 9.46 -22.59 10.62
CA MET A 77 10.41 -21.50 10.41
C MET A 77 10.70 -20.76 11.71
N GLU A 78 11.87 -20.16 11.80
CA GLU A 78 12.21 -19.27 12.92
C GLU A 78 11.34 -17.99 12.84
N THR A 79 10.78 -17.58 13.97
CA THR A 79 9.99 -16.34 14.05
C THR A 79 10.50 -15.45 15.18
N GLU A 80 10.58 -14.15 14.94
CA GLU A 80 10.95 -13.18 15.95
C GLU A 80 10.03 -11.96 15.86
N ASP A 81 9.39 -11.64 16.98
CA ASP A 81 8.58 -10.43 17.15
C ASP A 81 9.49 -9.27 17.58
N ILE A 82 9.44 -8.17 16.86
CA ILE A 82 10.20 -6.97 17.14
C ILE A 82 9.27 -5.96 17.82
N ASP A 83 8.95 -6.23 19.08
CA ASP A 83 8.11 -5.39 19.98
C ASP A 83 6.75 -4.99 19.37
N GLY A 84 6.19 -5.82 18.48
CA GLY A 84 4.95 -5.55 17.79
C GLY A 84 5.04 -4.53 16.65
N HIS A 85 6.23 -3.98 16.37
CA HIS A 85 6.46 -3.13 15.20
C HIS A 85 6.61 -3.95 13.92
N CYS A 86 7.40 -5.02 14.02
CA CYS A 86 7.63 -5.95 12.91
C CYS A 86 7.63 -7.38 13.40
N LEU A 87 7.40 -8.30 12.48
CA LEU A 87 7.65 -9.72 12.64
C LEU A 87 8.70 -10.15 11.64
N THR A 88 9.63 -11.03 12.04
CA THR A 88 10.47 -11.73 11.07
C THR A 88 10.16 -13.20 11.04
N ILE A 89 10.20 -13.79 9.84
CA ILE A 89 10.13 -15.23 9.59
C ILE A 89 11.36 -15.61 8.81
N ALA A 90 12.12 -16.58 9.27
CA ALA A 90 13.38 -16.93 8.64
C ALA A 90 13.56 -18.43 8.41
N THR A 91 14.28 -18.79 7.36
CA THR A 91 14.67 -20.15 7.03
C THR A 91 16.05 -20.21 6.38
N GLY A 92 16.64 -21.39 6.34
CA GLY A 92 18.00 -21.56 5.84
C GLY A 92 19.07 -21.23 6.89
N LYS A 93 20.31 -21.59 6.60
CA LYS A 93 21.47 -21.33 7.45
C LYS A 93 22.63 -20.89 6.56
N GLY A 94 23.26 -19.77 6.88
CA GLY A 94 24.38 -19.30 6.08
C GLY A 94 24.86 -17.92 6.49
N ASN A 95 25.93 -17.51 5.83
CA ASN A 95 26.56 -16.21 6.08
C ASN A 95 26.02 -15.10 5.16
N VAL A 96 25.30 -15.46 4.09
CA VAL A 96 24.64 -14.52 3.20
C VAL A 96 23.18 -14.41 3.62
N GLU A 97 22.73 -13.22 3.94
CA GLU A 97 21.34 -12.96 4.32
C GLU A 97 20.60 -12.20 3.25
N ILE A 98 19.47 -12.76 2.81
CA ILE A 98 18.53 -12.15 1.89
C ILE A 98 17.28 -11.78 2.68
N GLY A 99 16.94 -10.49 2.68
CA GLY A 99 15.69 -9.97 3.25
C GLY A 99 14.63 -9.80 2.18
N ILE A 100 13.39 -10.17 2.51
CA ILE A 100 12.22 -9.89 1.69
C ILE A 100 11.23 -9.11 2.54
N TRP A 101 10.91 -7.90 2.11
CA TRP A 101 10.06 -6.98 2.85
C TRP A 101 8.64 -7.02 2.33
N ASN A 102 7.71 -7.08 3.26
CA ASN A 102 6.27 -6.99 3.02
C ASN A 102 5.62 -6.17 4.12
N HIS A 103 4.42 -5.63 3.87
CA HIS A 103 3.58 -5.04 4.90
C HIS A 103 2.25 -5.78 5.04
N LEU A 104 1.65 -5.64 6.21
CA LEU A 104 0.37 -6.27 6.56
C LEU A 104 -0.72 -5.24 6.88
N ASP A 105 -0.34 -3.96 7.02
CA ASP A 105 -1.33 -2.90 7.09
C ASP A 105 -2.00 -2.68 5.73
N VAL A 106 -3.13 -2.03 5.78
CA VAL A 106 -3.94 -1.71 4.60
C VAL A 106 -4.55 -0.33 4.77
N VAL A 107 -4.75 0.39 3.66
CA VAL A 107 -5.56 1.61 3.65
C VAL A 107 -7.02 1.30 3.98
N PRO A 108 -7.78 2.27 4.52
CA PRO A 108 -9.22 2.13 4.70
C PRO A 108 -9.92 1.68 3.41
N GLU A 109 -10.95 0.86 3.56
CA GLU A 109 -11.66 0.27 2.42
C GLU A 109 -12.30 1.29 1.48
N GLY A 110 -12.75 2.44 2.02
CA GLY A 110 -13.51 3.42 1.26
C GLY A 110 -14.93 2.94 0.93
N LYS A 111 -15.53 3.52 -0.11
CA LYS A 111 -16.91 3.23 -0.55
C LYS A 111 -16.93 2.58 -1.94
N GLY A 112 -18.07 1.98 -2.30
CA GLY A 112 -18.28 1.48 -3.67
C GLY A 112 -17.84 0.03 -3.91
N TRP A 113 -17.52 -0.73 -2.88
CA TRP A 113 -17.21 -2.15 -3.01
C TRP A 113 -18.42 -2.94 -3.47
N ILE A 114 -18.25 -3.77 -4.52
CA ILE A 114 -19.24 -4.74 -4.99
C ILE A 114 -19.19 -6.01 -4.13
N TYR A 115 -18.00 -6.41 -3.70
CA TYR A 115 -17.77 -7.54 -2.80
C TYR A 115 -17.26 -7.02 -1.45
N PRO A 116 -17.61 -7.66 -0.32
CA PRO A 116 -17.14 -7.21 0.98
C PRO A 116 -15.61 -7.17 1.06
N PRO A 117 -14.99 -6.03 1.44
CA PRO A 117 -13.53 -5.83 1.33
C PRO A 117 -12.70 -6.79 2.19
N TYR A 118 -13.25 -7.25 3.32
CA TYR A 118 -12.55 -8.12 4.28
C TYR A 118 -13.08 -9.56 4.30
N THR A 119 -13.60 -10.04 3.17
CA THR A 119 -14.13 -11.42 3.05
C THR A 119 -13.22 -12.33 2.25
N CYS A 120 -12.39 -11.79 1.35
CA CYS A 120 -11.61 -12.53 0.36
C CYS A 120 -12.53 -13.37 -0.53
N THR A 121 -13.31 -12.70 -1.36
CA THR A 121 -14.24 -13.37 -2.28
C THR A 121 -13.47 -14.00 -3.44
N GLU A 122 -13.68 -15.28 -3.68
CA GLU A 122 -13.17 -15.95 -4.87
C GLU A 122 -14.19 -15.87 -5.99
N LYS A 123 -13.78 -15.37 -7.15
CA LYS A 123 -14.64 -15.29 -8.35
C LYS A 123 -13.82 -15.28 -9.63
N ASP A 124 -14.22 -16.12 -10.56
CA ASP A 124 -13.64 -16.21 -11.92
C ASP A 124 -12.10 -16.38 -11.91
N GLY A 125 -11.57 -17.11 -10.90
CA GLY A 125 -10.13 -17.33 -10.72
C GLY A 125 -9.39 -16.19 -10.02
N TYR A 126 -10.10 -15.17 -9.52
CA TYR A 126 -9.53 -14.06 -8.77
C TYR A 126 -9.90 -14.13 -7.28
N LEU A 127 -8.96 -13.73 -6.43
CA LEU A 127 -9.25 -13.38 -5.04
C LEU A 127 -9.52 -11.87 -4.97
N ILE A 128 -10.66 -11.48 -4.38
CA ILE A 128 -11.10 -10.09 -4.30
C ILE A 128 -11.22 -9.68 -2.84
N GLY A 129 -10.49 -8.65 -2.45
CA GLY A 129 -10.51 -8.10 -1.09
C GLY A 129 -9.43 -7.05 -0.88
N ARG A 130 -9.58 -6.23 0.18
CA ARG A 130 -8.57 -5.25 0.59
C ARG A 130 -7.32 -5.96 1.09
N GLY A 131 -6.16 -5.67 0.48
CA GLY A 131 -4.88 -6.28 0.83
C GLY A 131 -4.55 -7.58 0.06
N VAL A 132 -5.42 -8.08 -0.82
CA VAL A 132 -5.13 -9.29 -1.62
C VAL A 132 -3.90 -9.06 -2.50
N GLN A 133 -3.80 -7.91 -3.14
CA GLN A 133 -2.66 -7.53 -3.98
C GLN A 133 -1.61 -6.75 -3.19
N ASP A 134 -2.03 -5.89 -2.32
CA ASP A 134 -1.24 -4.91 -1.59
C ASP A 134 -1.52 -5.02 -0.08
N ASN A 135 -0.68 -5.70 0.73
CA ASN A 135 0.45 -6.52 0.32
C ASN A 135 0.36 -7.93 0.96
N LYS A 136 -0.79 -8.29 1.58
CA LYS A 136 -1.00 -9.56 2.33
C LYS A 136 -0.90 -10.80 1.45
N GLY A 137 -1.41 -10.73 0.21
CA GLY A 137 -1.27 -11.82 -0.76
C GLY A 137 0.20 -12.09 -1.11
N PRO A 138 0.96 -11.07 -1.55
CA PRO A 138 2.41 -11.19 -1.74
C PRO A 138 3.14 -11.67 -0.49
N ALA A 139 2.77 -11.22 0.73
CA ALA A 139 3.38 -11.70 1.97
C ALA A 139 3.21 -13.21 2.17
N VAL A 140 2.03 -13.76 1.88
CA VAL A 140 1.81 -15.21 1.90
C VAL A 140 2.59 -15.90 0.79
N ALA A 141 2.61 -15.34 -0.43
CA ALA A 141 3.37 -15.92 -1.54
C ALA A 141 4.86 -16.03 -1.22
N VAL A 142 5.44 -15.01 -0.58
CA VAL A 142 6.84 -15.04 -0.09
C VAL A 142 7.06 -16.17 0.91
N LEU A 143 6.17 -16.36 1.88
CA LEU A 143 6.25 -17.45 2.84
C LEU A 143 6.29 -18.83 2.15
N TYR A 144 5.44 -19.02 1.13
CA TYR A 144 5.41 -20.26 0.35
C TYR A 144 6.64 -20.42 -0.55
N ALA A 145 7.19 -19.35 -1.09
CA ALA A 145 8.47 -19.40 -1.80
C ALA A 145 9.61 -19.84 -0.85
N MET A 146 9.65 -19.30 0.37
CA MET A 146 10.61 -19.72 1.40
C MET A 146 10.43 -21.21 1.79
N LYS A 147 9.16 -21.66 1.90
CA LYS A 147 8.82 -23.07 2.13
C LYS A 147 9.37 -23.96 1.02
N TYR A 148 9.12 -23.60 -0.25
CA TYR A 148 9.65 -24.32 -1.40
C TYR A 148 11.16 -24.42 -1.37
N CYS A 149 11.85 -23.30 -1.18
CA CYS A 149 13.32 -23.27 -1.11
C CYS A 149 13.88 -24.18 -0.02
N ARG A 150 13.23 -24.24 1.15
CA ARG A 150 13.61 -25.12 2.24
C ARG A 150 13.38 -26.59 1.91
N GLU A 151 12.19 -26.94 1.40
CA GLU A 151 11.83 -28.32 1.06
C GLU A 151 12.71 -28.89 -0.08
N LYS A 152 13.18 -28.03 -0.97
CA LYS A 152 14.09 -28.40 -2.06
C LYS A 152 15.57 -28.33 -1.68
N GLU A 153 15.87 -27.91 -0.44
CA GLU A 153 17.24 -27.79 0.07
C GLU A 153 18.17 -26.92 -0.79
N ILE A 154 17.58 -25.89 -1.48
CA ILE A 154 18.33 -25.05 -2.42
C ILE A 154 18.98 -23.83 -1.77
N LEU A 155 18.76 -23.61 -0.46
CA LEU A 155 19.27 -22.42 0.23
C LEU A 155 20.78 -22.49 0.52
N ASN A 156 21.40 -23.66 0.47
CA ASN A 156 22.85 -23.87 0.69
C ASN A 156 23.41 -23.02 1.86
N ASN A 157 24.20 -21.96 1.55
CA ASN A 157 24.80 -21.03 2.51
C ASN A 157 24.01 -19.71 2.61
N ILE A 158 22.71 -19.74 2.36
CA ILE A 158 21.84 -18.57 2.36
C ILE A 158 20.82 -18.70 3.50
N LYS A 159 20.66 -17.61 4.26
CA LYS A 159 19.52 -17.39 5.16
C LYS A 159 18.56 -16.44 4.48
N VAL A 160 17.31 -16.83 4.35
CA VAL A 160 16.23 -15.95 3.88
C VAL A 160 15.41 -15.50 5.06
N ARG A 161 15.17 -14.22 5.17
CA ARG A 161 14.35 -13.59 6.20
C ARG A 161 13.26 -12.74 5.55
N GLN A 162 12.03 -13.11 5.77
CA GLN A 162 10.89 -12.24 5.51
C GLN A 162 10.73 -11.26 6.68
N ILE A 163 10.57 -9.98 6.38
CA ILE A 163 10.36 -8.91 7.34
C ILE A 163 9.00 -8.30 7.05
N LEU A 164 8.11 -8.36 8.03
CA LEU A 164 6.70 -8.00 7.92
C LEU A 164 6.44 -6.79 8.79
N GLY A 165 6.12 -5.66 8.17
CA GLY A 165 5.74 -4.41 8.82
C GLY A 165 4.23 -4.22 8.90
N CYS A 166 3.81 -3.14 9.57
CA CYS A 166 2.40 -2.76 9.72
C CYS A 166 2.18 -1.25 9.65
N GLN A 167 3.04 -0.51 8.95
CA GLN A 167 2.86 0.94 8.77
C GLN A 167 3.44 1.46 7.45
N GLU A 168 3.46 0.65 6.43
CA GLU A 168 3.94 1.06 5.11
C GLU A 168 3.05 2.18 4.54
N GLU A 169 1.73 2.00 4.59
CA GLU A 169 0.71 2.90 4.03
C GLU A 169 0.62 4.28 4.73
N SER A 170 1.28 4.44 5.88
CA SER A 170 1.12 5.64 6.71
C SER A 170 2.41 6.21 7.32
N GLY A 171 3.59 5.81 6.84
CA GLY A 171 4.83 6.49 7.19
C GLY A 171 6.06 5.67 7.55
N MET A 172 6.02 4.32 7.49
CA MET A 172 7.18 3.41 7.63
C MET A 172 7.96 3.50 8.96
N THR A 173 7.33 3.92 10.06
CA THR A 173 8.00 3.98 11.38
C THR A 173 8.32 2.59 11.93
N ASP A 174 7.69 1.55 11.42
CA ASP A 174 8.00 0.15 11.67
C ASP A 174 9.37 -0.23 11.10
N VAL A 175 9.67 0.18 9.86
CA VAL A 175 10.98 -0.02 9.22
C VAL A 175 12.06 0.77 9.97
N GLU A 176 11.78 2.02 10.35
CA GLU A 176 12.69 2.84 11.17
C GLU A 176 13.00 2.15 12.51
N TYR A 177 11.96 1.62 13.17
CA TYR A 177 12.12 0.87 14.42
C TYR A 177 12.96 -0.39 14.22
N TYR A 178 12.66 -1.17 13.16
CA TYR A 178 13.44 -2.36 12.82
C TYR A 178 14.93 -2.02 12.67
N LEU A 179 15.26 -1.04 11.84
CA LEU A 179 16.65 -0.66 11.53
C LEU A 179 17.41 -0.08 12.73
N LYS A 180 16.70 0.42 13.74
CA LYS A 180 17.31 0.89 15.00
C LYS A 180 17.81 -0.26 15.86
N TYR A 181 17.15 -1.43 15.84
CA TYR A 181 17.47 -2.55 16.73
C TYR A 181 18.01 -3.78 16.00
N LYS A 182 17.87 -3.85 14.70
CA LYS A 182 18.30 -4.96 13.86
C LYS A 182 19.15 -4.46 12.70
N LYS A 183 20.12 -5.27 12.30
CA LYS A 183 20.90 -5.01 11.09
C LYS A 183 20.03 -5.31 9.87
N ALA A 184 20.10 -4.42 8.86
CA ALA A 184 19.52 -4.71 7.56
C ALA A 184 20.15 -5.97 6.93
N PRO A 185 19.37 -6.79 6.22
CA PRO A 185 19.91 -7.89 5.42
C PRO A 185 20.93 -7.40 4.40
N GLU A 186 21.86 -8.26 4.00
CA GLU A 186 22.90 -7.91 3.02
C GLU A 186 22.31 -7.58 1.65
N TYR A 187 21.29 -8.33 1.26
CA TYR A 187 20.47 -8.10 0.07
C TYR A 187 19.01 -7.96 0.47
N SER A 188 18.30 -7.03 -0.15
CA SER A 188 16.88 -6.79 0.17
C SER A 188 16.05 -6.74 -1.10
N PHE A 189 14.88 -7.39 -1.05
CA PHE A 189 13.82 -7.30 -2.04
C PHE A 189 12.57 -6.77 -1.35
N VAL A 190 11.89 -5.82 -1.99
CA VAL A 190 10.56 -5.37 -1.58
C VAL A 190 9.56 -6.03 -2.50
N ALA A 191 8.75 -6.94 -1.97
CA ALA A 191 7.78 -7.69 -2.76
C ALA A 191 6.44 -6.95 -2.82
N ASP A 192 6.46 -5.73 -3.37
CA ASP A 192 5.36 -4.77 -3.34
C ASP A 192 5.21 -3.96 -4.64
N CYS A 193 5.65 -4.50 -5.74
CA CYS A 193 5.46 -3.89 -7.04
C CYS A 193 5.29 -4.93 -8.15
N GLY A 194 5.03 -4.44 -9.37
CA GLY A 194 4.86 -5.29 -10.54
C GLY A 194 6.16 -5.90 -11.06
N PHE A 195 6.01 -6.94 -11.87
CA PHE A 195 7.12 -7.58 -12.59
C PHE A 195 7.49 -6.78 -13.85
N PRO A 196 8.75 -6.91 -14.32
CA PRO A 196 9.80 -7.81 -13.80
C PRO A 196 10.53 -7.26 -12.58
N VAL A 197 10.88 -6.00 -12.53
CA VAL A 197 11.54 -5.34 -11.39
C VAL A 197 11.31 -3.84 -11.48
N CYS A 198 10.85 -3.22 -10.41
CA CYS A 198 10.81 -1.78 -10.24
C CYS A 198 12.15 -1.34 -9.62
N CYS A 199 12.95 -0.57 -10.37
CA CYS A 199 14.25 -0.10 -9.92
C CYS A 199 14.31 1.43 -9.73
N GLY A 200 13.14 2.08 -9.72
CA GLY A 200 13.02 3.52 -9.49
C GLY A 200 11.60 3.88 -9.05
N GLU A 201 11.50 4.92 -8.25
CA GLU A 201 10.24 5.42 -7.72
C GLU A 201 10.11 6.92 -7.95
N LYS A 202 8.87 7.39 -8.03
CA LYS A 202 8.56 8.82 -8.08
C LYS A 202 8.74 9.43 -6.68
N GLY A 203 9.26 10.66 -6.64
CA GLY A 203 9.27 11.42 -5.39
C GLY A 203 7.85 11.71 -4.90
N HIS A 204 7.66 11.72 -3.59
CA HIS A 204 6.39 12.05 -2.94
C HIS A 204 6.55 13.34 -2.14
N CYS A 205 5.60 14.26 -2.30
CA CYS A 205 5.53 15.49 -1.53
C CYS A 205 4.08 15.79 -1.15
N ILE A 206 3.83 15.96 0.14
CA ILE A 206 2.54 16.43 0.65
C ILE A 206 2.67 17.91 0.99
N VAL A 207 1.79 18.72 0.44
CA VAL A 207 1.70 20.15 0.73
C VAL A 207 0.39 20.43 1.46
N LEU A 208 0.48 20.80 2.73
CA LEU A 208 -0.66 21.28 3.51
C LEU A 208 -0.85 22.77 3.26
N MET A 209 -2.02 23.17 2.82
CA MET A 209 -2.40 24.55 2.62
C MET A 209 -3.59 24.89 3.52
N GLU A 210 -3.45 25.99 4.26
CA GLU A 210 -4.48 26.47 5.18
C GLU A 210 -4.85 27.92 4.81
N THR A 211 -6.14 28.25 4.92
CA THR A 211 -6.58 29.64 4.78
C THR A 211 -6.40 30.38 6.10
N VAL A 212 -5.98 31.64 6.03
CA VAL A 212 -5.82 32.49 7.24
C VAL A 212 -7.16 33.00 7.79
N SER A 213 -8.25 32.83 7.05
CA SER A 213 -9.60 33.21 7.45
C SER A 213 -10.62 32.24 6.83
N ALA A 214 -11.79 32.16 7.45
CA ALA A 214 -12.90 31.38 6.88
C ALA A 214 -13.28 31.89 5.49
N VAL A 215 -13.64 30.98 4.61
CA VAL A 215 -14.13 31.30 3.26
C VAL A 215 -15.61 31.67 3.39
N GLU A 216 -15.94 32.96 3.20
CA GLU A 216 -17.28 33.47 3.39
C GLU A 216 -18.33 32.71 2.55
N GLY A 217 -19.38 32.23 3.18
CA GLY A 217 -20.44 31.49 2.52
C GLY A 217 -20.19 29.99 2.34
N ILE A 218 -19.01 29.47 2.68
CA ILE A 218 -18.75 28.03 2.78
C ILE A 218 -18.74 27.66 4.26
N LEU A 219 -19.76 26.91 4.69
CA LEU A 219 -19.96 26.52 6.09
C LEU A 219 -19.26 25.19 6.39
N GLU A 220 -19.33 24.25 5.44
CA GLU A 220 -18.67 22.95 5.51
C GLU A 220 -18.15 22.59 4.12
N PHE A 221 -17.01 21.95 4.07
CA PHE A 221 -16.45 21.41 2.84
C PHE A 221 -15.63 20.16 3.20
N ASP A 222 -15.97 19.03 2.60
CA ASP A 222 -15.32 17.76 2.82
C ASP A 222 -15.15 16.98 1.51
N GLY A 223 -14.04 16.25 1.39
CA GLY A 223 -13.79 15.42 0.22
C GLY A 223 -12.45 14.69 0.28
N GLY A 224 -12.44 13.48 -0.29
CA GLY A 224 -11.28 12.60 -0.25
C GLY A 224 -11.17 11.81 1.05
N THR A 225 -10.38 10.74 1.03
CA THR A 225 -10.18 9.82 2.16
C THR A 225 -8.71 9.55 2.45
N ALA A 226 -7.82 9.77 1.47
CA ALA A 226 -6.39 9.55 1.61
C ALA A 226 -5.62 10.46 0.64
N PRO A 227 -4.42 10.94 1.01
CA PRO A 227 -3.63 11.86 0.19
C PRO A 227 -3.09 11.24 -1.11
N ASN A 228 -2.97 9.92 -1.17
CA ASN A 228 -2.53 9.16 -2.34
C ASN A 228 -3.70 8.70 -3.25
N SER A 229 -4.92 9.17 -3.02
CA SER A 229 -6.11 8.79 -3.79
C SER A 229 -6.83 10.00 -4.35
N VAL A 230 -7.21 9.95 -5.64
CA VAL A 230 -8.06 10.96 -6.25
C VAL A 230 -9.47 10.89 -5.64
N PRO A 231 -10.02 11.99 -5.10
CA PRO A 231 -11.33 12.01 -4.47
C PRO A 231 -12.47 11.61 -5.40
N SER A 232 -13.23 10.56 -5.02
CA SER A 232 -14.44 10.13 -5.75
C SER A 232 -15.74 10.77 -5.27
N PHE A 233 -15.70 11.43 -4.11
CA PHE A 233 -16.85 12.10 -3.52
C PHE A 233 -16.40 13.38 -2.82
N ALA A 234 -17.21 14.43 -2.92
CA ALA A 234 -17.07 15.67 -2.17
C ALA A 234 -18.44 16.22 -1.81
N HIS A 235 -18.50 16.90 -0.65
CA HIS A 235 -19.70 17.50 -0.07
C HIS A 235 -19.40 18.90 0.43
N ALA A 236 -20.37 19.80 0.32
CA ALA A 236 -20.29 21.13 0.92
C ALA A 236 -21.65 21.60 1.40
N VAL A 237 -21.65 22.37 2.50
CA VAL A 237 -22.79 23.20 2.93
C VAL A 237 -22.41 24.65 2.67
N ALA A 238 -23.20 25.32 1.88
CA ALA A 238 -22.95 26.69 1.46
C ALA A 238 -24.12 27.61 1.82
N GLU A 239 -23.82 28.89 2.09
CA GLU A 239 -24.80 29.93 2.35
C GLU A 239 -24.52 31.14 1.41
N ASN A 240 -25.47 31.48 0.56
CA ASN A 240 -25.31 32.56 -0.38
C ASN A 240 -25.51 33.93 0.30
N LYS A 241 -25.25 35.02 -0.44
CA LYS A 241 -25.33 36.41 0.06
C LYS A 241 -26.71 36.82 0.63
N ILE A 242 -27.77 36.08 0.38
CA ILE A 242 -29.11 36.32 0.90
C ILE A 242 -29.47 35.40 2.05
N GLY A 243 -28.53 34.66 2.61
CA GLY A 243 -28.73 33.76 3.75
C GLY A 243 -29.38 32.43 3.41
N GLN A 244 -29.49 32.08 2.13
CA GLN A 244 -30.05 30.79 1.73
C GLN A 244 -28.96 29.71 1.77
N LYS A 245 -29.24 28.66 2.52
CA LYS A 245 -28.35 27.49 2.62
C LYS A 245 -28.67 26.47 1.53
N SER A 246 -27.63 25.88 0.99
CA SER A 246 -27.71 24.73 0.08
C SER A 246 -26.69 23.68 0.48
N GLU A 247 -27.05 22.43 0.25
CA GLU A 247 -26.17 21.28 0.38
C GLU A 247 -25.84 20.79 -1.03
N GLU A 248 -24.56 20.68 -1.32
CA GLU A 248 -24.05 20.35 -2.65
C GLU A 248 -23.11 19.14 -2.55
N THR A 249 -23.24 18.25 -3.51
CA THR A 249 -22.35 17.10 -3.64
C THR A 249 -21.80 16.96 -5.03
N ALA A 250 -20.65 16.32 -5.14
CA ALA A 250 -20.08 15.89 -6.40
C ALA A 250 -19.57 14.46 -6.32
N VAL A 251 -19.70 13.75 -7.43
CA VAL A 251 -19.17 12.40 -7.61
C VAL A 251 -18.15 12.46 -8.73
N GLY A 252 -16.99 11.89 -8.46
CA GLY A 252 -15.88 11.74 -9.40
C GLY A 252 -15.56 10.27 -9.66
N ILE A 253 -14.37 10.03 -10.18
CA ILE A 253 -13.83 8.69 -10.42
C ILE A 253 -12.51 8.58 -9.66
N SER A 254 -12.45 7.70 -8.67
CA SER A 254 -11.26 7.47 -7.86
C SER A 254 -10.20 6.68 -8.61
N GLY A 255 -8.96 6.85 -8.20
CA GLY A 255 -7.81 6.07 -8.60
C GLY A 255 -6.59 6.46 -7.77
N HIS A 256 -5.51 5.71 -7.92
CA HIS A 256 -4.26 6.05 -7.25
C HIS A 256 -3.68 7.36 -7.81
N ALA A 257 -3.30 8.30 -6.94
CA ALA A 257 -2.83 9.62 -7.38
C ALA A 257 -1.55 9.57 -8.22
N ALA A 258 -0.74 8.52 -8.11
CA ALA A 258 0.43 8.30 -8.96
C ALA A 258 0.07 7.84 -10.39
N PHE A 259 -1.16 7.32 -10.60
CA PHE A 259 -1.67 6.81 -11.89
C PHE A 259 -3.09 7.34 -12.13
N PRO A 260 -3.26 8.66 -12.31
CA PRO A 260 -4.56 9.31 -12.32
C PRO A 260 -5.32 9.19 -13.65
N ASP A 261 -4.84 8.42 -14.62
CA ASP A 261 -5.51 8.26 -15.90
C ASP A 261 -6.93 7.72 -15.73
N GLY A 262 -7.89 8.39 -16.38
CA GLY A 262 -9.30 8.05 -16.28
C GLY A 262 -9.99 8.47 -14.99
N THR A 263 -9.29 9.10 -14.04
CA THR A 263 -9.87 9.62 -12.81
C THR A 263 -10.55 10.99 -13.00
N GLN A 264 -11.44 11.34 -12.06
CA GLN A 264 -12.08 12.65 -11.98
C GLN A 264 -12.15 13.11 -10.53
N ASN A 265 -11.52 14.22 -10.21
CA ASN A 265 -11.47 14.75 -8.86
C ASN A 265 -12.80 15.39 -8.45
N ALA A 266 -13.52 14.78 -7.51
CA ALA A 266 -14.81 15.27 -7.03
C ALA A 266 -14.73 16.65 -6.35
N ILE A 267 -13.60 16.99 -5.70
CA ILE A 267 -13.39 18.31 -5.08
C ILE A 267 -13.38 19.38 -6.17
N GLY A 268 -12.66 19.18 -7.26
CA GLY A 268 -12.63 20.12 -8.38
C GLY A 268 -14.00 20.30 -9.03
N ILE A 269 -14.74 19.19 -9.24
CA ILE A 269 -16.11 19.22 -9.75
C ILE A 269 -17.03 20.03 -8.83
N LEU A 270 -16.94 19.82 -7.51
CA LEU A 270 -17.74 20.54 -6.53
C LEU A 270 -17.41 22.04 -6.51
N CYS A 271 -16.15 22.42 -6.54
CA CYS A 271 -15.71 23.80 -6.63
C CYS A 271 -16.26 24.49 -7.89
N GLY A 272 -16.21 23.80 -9.04
CA GLY A 272 -16.80 24.28 -10.30
C GLY A 272 -18.30 24.53 -10.21
N LYS A 273 -19.06 23.70 -9.53
CA LYS A 273 -20.49 23.91 -9.27
C LYS A 273 -20.73 25.09 -8.34
N LEU A 274 -20.02 25.17 -7.22
CA LEU A 274 -20.20 26.22 -6.21
C LEU A 274 -19.85 27.60 -6.74
N LYS A 275 -18.79 27.78 -7.52
CA LYS A 275 -18.39 29.10 -8.05
C LYS A 275 -19.45 29.74 -8.95
N MET A 276 -20.37 28.95 -9.49
CA MET A 276 -21.49 29.48 -10.30
C MET A 276 -22.61 30.09 -9.44
N GLN A 277 -22.58 29.89 -8.14
CA GLN A 277 -23.54 30.46 -7.20
C GLN A 277 -23.21 31.94 -6.85
N ASN A 278 -24.13 32.60 -6.17
CA ASN A 278 -23.99 34.02 -5.83
C ASN A 278 -23.16 34.21 -4.55
N PHE A 279 -21.86 33.95 -4.64
CA PHE A 279 -20.87 34.19 -3.57
C PHE A 279 -20.12 35.52 -3.73
N PRO A 280 -19.46 36.01 -2.67
CA PRO A 280 -18.46 37.05 -2.76
C PRO A 280 -17.33 36.68 -3.73
N GLU A 281 -16.73 37.71 -4.36
CA GLU A 281 -15.67 37.50 -5.34
C GLU A 281 -14.45 36.77 -4.75
N GLN A 282 -14.13 37.06 -3.48
CA GLN A 282 -13.06 36.37 -2.79
C GLN A 282 -13.32 34.85 -2.62
N THR A 283 -14.55 34.46 -2.29
CA THR A 283 -14.98 33.06 -2.21
C THR A 283 -14.89 32.39 -3.58
N LYS A 284 -15.33 33.07 -4.65
CA LYS A 284 -15.20 32.52 -6.01
C LYS A 284 -13.76 32.27 -6.41
N ARG A 285 -12.85 33.21 -6.07
CA ARG A 285 -11.41 33.02 -6.31
C ARG A 285 -10.82 31.85 -5.53
N ALA A 286 -11.24 31.65 -4.29
CA ALA A 286 -10.79 30.49 -3.50
C ALA A 286 -11.26 29.17 -4.12
N LEU A 287 -12.53 29.10 -4.53
CA LEU A 287 -13.08 27.93 -5.22
C LEU A 287 -12.39 27.68 -6.58
N GLU A 288 -12.13 28.74 -7.35
CA GLU A 288 -11.40 28.64 -8.61
C GLU A 288 -9.97 28.16 -8.42
N PHE A 289 -9.31 28.60 -7.37
CA PHE A 289 -7.96 28.13 -7.04
C PHE A 289 -7.94 26.63 -6.75
N VAL A 290 -8.87 26.14 -5.92
CA VAL A 290 -8.97 24.70 -5.61
C VAL A 290 -9.38 23.88 -6.82
N GLU A 291 -10.33 24.40 -7.65
CA GLU A 291 -10.71 23.75 -8.90
C GLU A 291 -9.51 23.60 -9.84
N ARG A 292 -8.73 24.66 -10.03
CA ARG A 292 -7.53 24.63 -10.87
C ARG A 292 -6.48 23.62 -10.35
N LEU A 293 -6.25 23.57 -9.04
CA LEU A 293 -5.33 22.56 -8.46
C LEU A 293 -5.80 21.11 -8.71
N SER A 294 -7.09 20.93 -8.94
CA SER A 294 -7.70 19.62 -9.21
C SER A 294 -7.76 19.27 -10.70
N GLU A 295 -7.32 20.19 -11.58
CA GLU A 295 -7.28 19.98 -13.02
C GLU A 295 -5.99 19.29 -13.44
N GLY A 296 -6.11 18.22 -14.26
CA GLY A 296 -4.97 17.44 -14.71
C GLY A 296 -4.44 16.52 -13.62
N GLY A 297 -4.41 15.23 -13.90
CA GLY A 297 -4.01 14.24 -12.92
C GLY A 297 -2.52 14.28 -12.55
N TYR A 298 -1.71 14.84 -13.45
CA TYR A 298 -0.26 14.86 -13.33
C TYR A 298 0.33 16.26 -13.11
N GLY A 299 -0.52 17.24 -12.85
CA GLY A 299 -0.06 18.62 -12.66
C GLY A 299 0.45 19.31 -13.94
N GLU A 300 0.24 18.72 -15.11
CA GLU A 300 0.71 19.23 -16.40
C GLU A 300 0.16 20.62 -16.74
N LYS A 301 -1.02 20.97 -16.22
CA LYS A 301 -1.61 22.29 -16.38
C LYS A 301 -0.99 23.36 -15.45
N HIS A 302 -0.13 22.95 -14.53
CA HIS A 302 0.53 23.82 -13.56
C HIS A 302 2.04 23.89 -13.78
N GLU A 303 2.51 23.51 -14.98
CA GLU A 303 3.95 23.47 -15.33
C GLU A 303 4.80 22.53 -14.44
N PHE A 304 4.18 21.58 -13.74
CA PHE A 304 4.90 20.51 -13.09
C PHE A 304 5.31 19.50 -14.16
N VAL A 305 6.63 19.32 -14.32
CA VAL A 305 7.17 18.30 -15.21
C VAL A 305 7.14 16.95 -14.47
N VAL A 306 6.17 16.12 -14.79
CA VAL A 306 6.21 14.72 -14.37
C VAL A 306 7.07 13.98 -15.40
N LEU A 307 8.25 13.52 -14.97
CA LEU A 307 9.16 12.77 -15.83
C LEU A 307 8.60 11.36 -16.08
N TYR A 308 7.92 11.18 -17.20
CA TYR A 308 7.39 9.88 -17.64
C TYR A 308 8.41 8.96 -18.30
N GLU A 309 9.59 9.47 -18.68
CA GLU A 309 10.47 8.82 -19.66
C GLU A 309 11.85 8.43 -19.13
N LEU A 310 12.02 8.09 -17.89
CA LEU A 310 13.37 7.73 -17.40
C LEU A 310 13.52 6.27 -16.98
N PHE A 311 12.67 5.35 -17.43
CA PHE A 311 12.86 3.93 -17.06
C PHE A 311 12.66 3.01 -18.26
N TRP A 312 13.73 2.84 -19.03
CA TRP A 312 14.00 1.68 -19.88
C TRP A 312 15.28 1.01 -19.45
#